data_0ff7797bc5668eb6af9d1c5bc077f17a
#
_entry.id   0ff7797bc5668eb6af9d1c5bc077f17a
#
_cell.length_a   1.000
_cell.length_b   1.000
_cell.length_c   1.000
_cell.angle_alpha   90.00
_cell.angle_beta   90.00
_cell.angle_gamma   90.00
#
_symmetry.space_group_name_H-M   'P 1'
#
loop_
_entity.id
_entity.type
_entity.pdbx_description
1 polymer ?
#
loop_
_entity_poly.entity_id
_entity_poly.type
_entity_poly.pdbx_seq_one_letter_code
_entity_poly.pdbx_strand_id
1 'polypeptide(L)'
;MEQRQLSEMIIVAIDGTTVFGGSYYADSPTIGNFERYVTEEVVSLTDSLFRTVPEKGSRALTGFSMGGHGALKLVMKYAGIYAQVGSLSGSPLSMRYRKSIYRKALAGHAIPGSVKDLTGNIRYEENWSLAAAYAKAAAFSLNPGKPPLFLDLPFGNSRDDERDPVWQKWLDDDPLSLVSSHKEALGGMDQIYLDHGEDETTLGTEDFIRELIRYDIGFTHFVFRGDHVDELFLRHARMLRYFSVFWTGGK
;
A
#
# COMPACT_ATOMS: atom_id res chain seq x y z
N MET A 1 4.76 -20.32 -33.68
CA MET A 1 5.27 -19.03 -33.13
C MET A 1 4.92 -19.02 -31.67
N GLU A 2 5.87 -19.33 -30.80
CA GLU A 2 5.70 -19.07 -29.35
C GLU A 2 5.57 -17.57 -29.17
N GLN A 3 4.38 -17.12 -28.83
CA GLN A 3 4.16 -15.75 -28.42
C GLN A 3 4.87 -15.60 -27.07
N ARG A 4 6.02 -14.93 -27.03
CA ARG A 4 6.59 -14.45 -25.79
C ARG A 4 5.56 -13.55 -25.12
N GLN A 5 4.91 -14.05 -24.11
CA GLN A 5 3.83 -13.33 -23.42
C GLN A 5 4.35 -12.30 -22.42
N LEU A 6 5.59 -12.46 -21.99
CA LEU A 6 6.27 -11.60 -20.99
C LEU A 6 7.73 -11.41 -21.39
N SER A 7 8.28 -10.21 -21.13
CA SER A 7 9.73 -9.99 -21.13
C SER A 7 10.36 -10.74 -19.95
N GLU A 8 11.63 -11.13 -20.08
CA GLU A 8 12.36 -11.71 -18.95
C GLU A 8 12.41 -10.71 -17.82
N MET A 9 12.07 -11.16 -16.61
CA MET A 9 12.05 -10.32 -15.41
C MET A 9 12.38 -11.12 -14.15
N ILE A 10 12.91 -10.44 -13.16
CA ILE A 10 13.09 -10.96 -11.81
C ILE A 10 11.95 -10.43 -10.95
N ILE A 11 11.21 -11.33 -10.31
CA ILE A 11 10.14 -10.97 -9.38
C ILE A 11 10.64 -11.20 -7.96
N VAL A 12 10.63 -10.14 -7.16
CA VAL A 12 10.98 -10.18 -5.75
C VAL A 12 9.71 -10.02 -4.92
N ALA A 13 9.33 -11.07 -4.21
CA ALA A 13 8.20 -11.05 -3.28
C ALA A 13 8.68 -10.48 -1.93
N ILE A 14 8.11 -9.35 -1.54
CA ILE A 14 8.47 -8.65 -0.31
C ILE A 14 7.49 -9.03 0.79
N ASP A 15 8.01 -9.50 1.93
CA ASP A 15 7.21 -9.74 3.13
C ASP A 15 6.98 -8.41 3.86
N GLY A 16 5.74 -7.97 3.88
CA GLY A 16 5.29 -6.76 4.58
C GLY A 16 4.57 -7.05 5.90
N THR A 17 4.66 -8.29 6.41
CA THR A 17 3.99 -8.69 7.66
C THR A 17 4.76 -8.21 8.89
N THR A 18 4.03 -7.99 9.97
CA THR A 18 4.57 -7.61 11.29
C THR A 18 3.79 -8.33 12.38
N VAL A 19 4.25 -8.23 13.61
CA VAL A 19 3.49 -8.74 14.77
C VAL A 19 2.13 -8.07 14.95
N PHE A 20 1.91 -6.91 14.32
CA PHE A 20 0.63 -6.21 14.30
C PHE A 20 -0.22 -6.54 13.05
N GLY A 21 0.22 -7.48 12.22
CA GLY A 21 -0.43 -7.88 10.98
C GLY A 21 0.29 -7.33 9.76
N GLY A 22 0.07 -6.07 9.38
CA GLY A 22 0.70 -5.45 8.21
C GLY A 22 1.55 -4.24 8.57
N SER A 23 2.56 -3.94 7.74
CA SER A 23 3.45 -2.78 7.91
C SER A 23 2.93 -1.50 7.27
N TYR A 24 1.98 -1.59 6.35
CA TYR A 24 1.60 -0.51 5.43
C TYR A 24 2.82 0.14 4.75
N TYR A 25 3.93 -0.61 4.73
CA TYR A 25 5.22 -0.17 4.18
C TYR A 25 5.65 1.21 4.69
N ALA A 26 5.50 1.43 6.00
CA ALA A 26 5.88 2.66 6.68
C ALA A 26 7.13 2.45 7.52
N ASP A 27 7.93 3.51 7.70
CA ASP A 27 8.99 3.53 8.69
C ASP A 27 8.40 3.90 10.04
N SER A 28 8.45 2.97 10.99
CA SER A 28 7.99 3.18 12.35
C SER A 28 8.85 2.39 13.34
N PRO A 29 9.31 2.99 14.44
CA PRO A 29 10.04 2.28 15.49
C PRO A 29 9.29 1.09 16.08
N THR A 30 7.96 1.05 15.92
CA THR A 30 7.12 -0.05 16.41
C THR A 30 7.23 -1.31 15.54
N ILE A 31 7.47 -1.14 14.25
CA ILE A 31 7.42 -2.24 13.26
C ILE A 31 8.69 -2.38 12.44
N GLY A 32 9.58 -1.40 12.42
CA GLY A 32 10.79 -1.35 11.58
C GLY A 32 10.69 -0.37 10.42
N ASN A 33 11.75 -0.29 9.63
CA ASN A 33 11.91 0.68 8.56
C ASN A 33 11.50 0.09 7.19
N PHE A 34 10.21 -0.09 6.95
CA PHE A 34 9.71 -0.76 5.74
C PHE A 34 9.81 0.10 4.48
N GLU A 35 9.77 1.43 4.58
CA GLU A 35 10.04 2.31 3.43
C GLU A 35 11.46 2.08 2.94
N ARG A 36 12.43 2.18 3.84
CA ARG A 36 13.84 1.93 3.56
C ARG A 36 14.10 0.49 3.09
N TYR A 37 13.46 -0.49 3.73
CA TYR A 37 13.59 -1.89 3.34
C TYR A 37 13.24 -2.10 1.86
N VAL A 38 12.09 -1.56 1.40
CA VAL A 38 11.62 -1.72 0.01
C VAL A 38 12.44 -0.87 -0.97
N THR A 39 12.79 0.36 -0.59
CA THR A 39 13.37 1.33 -1.53
C THR A 39 14.89 1.27 -1.62
N GLU A 40 15.55 0.78 -0.58
CA GLU A 40 17.02 0.71 -0.52
C GLU A 40 17.54 -0.72 -0.41
N GLU A 41 17.12 -1.46 0.63
CA GLU A 41 17.75 -2.74 0.99
C GLU A 41 17.42 -3.82 -0.04
N VAL A 42 16.14 -3.99 -0.39
CA VAL A 42 15.70 -4.98 -1.40
C VAL A 42 16.28 -4.64 -2.77
N VAL A 43 16.29 -3.37 -3.16
CA VAL A 43 16.85 -2.94 -4.44
C VAL A 43 18.35 -3.24 -4.51
N SER A 44 19.11 -2.78 -3.51
CA SER A 44 20.57 -2.98 -3.47
C SER A 44 20.96 -4.47 -3.42
N LEU A 45 20.23 -5.25 -2.61
CA LEU A 45 20.49 -6.69 -2.49
C LEU A 45 20.20 -7.42 -3.81
N THR A 46 19.07 -7.10 -4.46
CA THR A 46 18.69 -7.70 -5.73
C THR A 46 19.70 -7.36 -6.83
N ASP A 47 20.12 -6.12 -6.93
CA ASP A 47 21.11 -5.69 -7.91
C ASP A 47 22.50 -6.32 -7.65
N SER A 48 22.83 -6.62 -6.40
CA SER A 48 24.10 -7.26 -6.05
C SER A 48 24.14 -8.77 -6.32
N LEU A 49 22.99 -9.45 -6.23
CA LEU A 49 22.89 -10.90 -6.33
C LEU A 49 22.51 -11.41 -7.72
N PHE A 50 21.82 -10.60 -8.50
CA PHE A 50 21.26 -11.01 -9.78
C PHE A 50 21.71 -10.10 -10.94
N ARG A 51 21.60 -10.61 -12.15
CA ARG A 51 21.89 -9.83 -13.38
C ARG A 51 20.73 -8.88 -13.68
N THR A 52 20.62 -7.83 -12.91
CA THR A 52 19.65 -6.77 -13.13
C THR A 52 20.21 -5.69 -14.06
N VAL A 53 19.32 -4.84 -14.56
CA VAL A 53 19.66 -3.52 -15.11
C VAL A 53 19.40 -2.49 -13.99
N PRO A 54 20.44 -1.96 -13.31
CA PRO A 54 20.29 -1.18 -12.09
C PRO A 54 19.85 0.28 -12.35
N GLU A 55 18.81 0.44 -13.14
CA GLU A 55 18.27 1.74 -13.56
C GLU A 55 16.78 1.85 -13.21
N LYS A 56 16.31 3.07 -12.92
CA LYS A 56 14.89 3.37 -12.64
C LYS A 56 13.96 2.76 -13.69
N GLY A 57 14.27 2.96 -15.00
CA GLY A 57 13.46 2.49 -16.13
C GLY A 57 13.24 0.98 -16.18
N SER A 58 14.08 0.20 -15.49
CA SER A 58 14.01 -1.27 -15.43
C SER A 58 13.38 -1.80 -14.15
N ARG A 59 12.78 -0.94 -13.32
CA ARG A 59 12.16 -1.33 -12.04
C ARG A 59 10.70 -0.96 -11.99
N ALA A 60 9.88 -1.93 -11.58
CA ALA A 60 8.48 -1.73 -11.24
C ALA A 60 8.25 -2.05 -9.76
N LEU A 61 7.35 -1.31 -9.11
CA LEU A 61 6.84 -1.64 -7.78
C LEU A 61 5.36 -1.94 -7.88
N THR A 62 4.96 -3.13 -7.44
CA THR A 62 3.57 -3.57 -7.56
C THR A 62 3.09 -4.21 -6.27
N GLY A 63 1.79 -4.20 -6.09
CA GLY A 63 1.21 -4.89 -4.94
C GLY A 63 -0.29 -5.05 -5.01
N PHE A 64 -0.77 -5.99 -4.20
CA PHE A 64 -2.18 -6.24 -3.99
C PHE A 64 -2.60 -5.72 -2.61
N SER A 65 -3.79 -5.16 -2.50
CA SER A 65 -4.37 -4.71 -1.23
C SER A 65 -3.45 -3.73 -0.49
N MET A 66 -2.95 -4.08 0.71
CA MET A 66 -1.94 -3.32 1.44
C MET A 66 -0.68 -3.08 0.59
N GLY A 67 -0.29 -4.05 -0.25
CA GLY A 67 0.83 -3.89 -1.18
C GLY A 67 0.58 -2.83 -2.25
N GLY A 68 -0.66 -2.72 -2.77
CA GLY A 68 -1.05 -1.68 -3.72
C GLY A 68 -1.06 -0.28 -3.10
N HIS A 69 -1.51 -0.17 -1.84
CA HIS A 69 -1.36 1.04 -1.03
C HIS A 69 0.11 1.43 -0.90
N GLY A 70 0.95 0.48 -0.47
CA GLY A 70 2.38 0.70 -0.28
C GLY A 70 3.10 1.07 -1.58
N ALA A 71 2.79 0.39 -2.69
CA ALA A 71 3.41 0.66 -3.98
C ALA A 71 3.17 2.12 -4.42
N LEU A 72 1.93 2.60 -4.39
CA LEU A 72 1.59 3.97 -4.76
C LEU A 72 2.23 4.99 -3.80
N LYS A 73 2.19 4.75 -2.50
CA LYS A 73 2.83 5.60 -1.50
C LYS A 73 4.34 5.72 -1.74
N LEU A 74 5.02 4.60 -1.92
CA LEU A 74 6.47 4.59 -2.04
C LEU A 74 6.98 5.22 -3.33
N VAL A 75 6.31 5.04 -4.47
CA VAL A 75 6.74 5.71 -5.72
C VAL A 75 6.53 7.22 -5.65
N MET A 76 5.56 7.70 -4.90
CA MET A 76 5.38 9.12 -4.63
C MET A 76 6.50 9.68 -3.76
N LYS A 77 6.79 9.03 -2.63
CA LYS A 77 7.81 9.48 -1.67
C LYS A 77 9.24 9.30 -2.19
N TYR A 78 9.50 8.31 -3.06
CA TYR A 78 10.83 7.91 -3.54
C TYR A 78 10.90 7.86 -5.07
N ALA A 79 10.61 8.99 -5.72
CA ALA A 79 10.42 9.16 -7.17
C ALA A 79 11.58 8.69 -8.08
N GLY A 80 12.79 8.51 -7.52
CA GLY A 80 14.00 8.17 -8.29
C GLY A 80 14.24 6.67 -8.51
N ILE A 81 13.45 5.77 -7.93
CA ILE A 81 13.79 4.36 -7.79
C ILE A 81 13.05 3.48 -8.80
N TYR A 82 11.77 3.70 -8.99
CA TYR A 82 10.88 2.91 -9.84
C TYR A 82 10.29 3.76 -10.96
N ALA A 83 10.18 3.21 -12.16
CA ALA A 83 9.54 3.88 -13.30
C ALA A 83 8.10 3.43 -13.53
N GLN A 84 7.73 2.28 -13.01
CA GLN A 84 6.41 1.71 -13.18
C GLN A 84 5.79 1.36 -11.83
N VAL A 85 4.50 1.56 -11.68
CA VAL A 85 3.76 1.20 -10.48
C VAL A 85 2.46 0.50 -10.80
N GLY A 86 2.16 -0.55 -10.02
CA GLY A 86 0.91 -1.30 -10.12
C GLY A 86 0.22 -1.46 -8.79
N SER A 87 -1.06 -1.11 -8.74
CA SER A 87 -1.90 -1.27 -7.56
C SER A 87 -3.12 -2.11 -7.90
N LEU A 88 -3.12 -3.34 -7.43
CA LEU A 88 -4.22 -4.28 -7.58
C LEU A 88 -5.10 -4.20 -6.33
N SER A 89 -6.33 -3.72 -6.48
CA SER A 89 -7.25 -3.46 -5.35
C SER A 89 -6.55 -2.79 -4.17
N GLY A 90 -5.72 -1.77 -4.41
CA GLY A 90 -4.94 -1.08 -3.39
C GLY A 90 -5.82 -0.62 -2.23
N SER A 91 -5.51 -1.05 -0.99
CA SER A 91 -6.47 -0.96 0.10
C SER A 91 -5.88 -0.46 1.43
N PRO A 92 -6.42 0.64 1.92
CA PRO A 92 -7.22 1.64 1.22
C PRO A 92 -6.32 2.64 0.48
N LEU A 93 -6.75 3.18 -0.62
CA LEU A 93 -6.11 4.35 -1.26
C LEU A 93 -6.57 5.65 -0.59
N SER A 94 -7.75 5.62 0.07
CA SER A 94 -8.14 6.63 1.04
C SER A 94 -8.75 6.00 2.29
N MET A 95 -8.15 6.27 3.43
CA MET A 95 -8.65 5.79 4.74
C MET A 95 -9.97 6.44 5.13
N ARG A 96 -10.31 7.59 4.55
CA ARG A 96 -11.58 8.31 4.80
C ARG A 96 -12.79 7.41 4.53
N TYR A 97 -12.73 6.59 3.48
CA TYR A 97 -13.80 5.65 3.12
C TYR A 97 -13.99 4.52 4.13
N ARG A 98 -12.99 4.25 4.98
CA ARG A 98 -13.04 3.21 6.01
C ARG A 98 -13.14 3.74 7.43
N LYS A 99 -13.29 5.06 7.61
CA LYS A 99 -13.39 5.71 8.91
C LYS A 99 -14.46 5.09 9.80
N SER A 100 -15.68 4.93 9.30
CA SER A 100 -16.79 4.34 10.03
C SER A 100 -16.55 2.87 10.41
N ILE A 101 -15.85 2.13 9.55
CA ILE A 101 -15.49 0.73 9.77
C ILE A 101 -14.50 0.63 10.94
N TYR A 102 -13.41 1.43 10.93
CA TYR A 102 -12.43 1.44 12.01
C TYR A 102 -13.01 1.95 13.32
N ARG A 103 -13.84 2.99 13.25
CA ARG A 103 -14.53 3.51 14.43
C ARG A 103 -15.41 2.44 15.08
N LYS A 104 -16.19 1.73 14.28
CA LYS A 104 -17.04 0.62 14.77
C LYS A 104 -16.19 -0.52 15.36
N ALA A 105 -15.09 -0.89 14.71
CA ALA A 105 -14.22 -1.96 15.19
C ALA A 105 -13.55 -1.62 16.51
N LEU A 106 -13.18 -0.36 16.72
CA LEU A 106 -12.51 0.11 17.95
C LEU A 106 -13.50 0.44 19.07
N ALA A 107 -14.78 0.66 18.77
CA ALA A 107 -15.80 1.02 19.77
C ALA A 107 -16.00 -0.09 20.81
N GLY A 108 -15.72 0.22 22.08
CA GLY A 108 -15.86 -0.71 23.19
C GLY A 108 -14.85 -1.86 23.22
N HIS A 109 -13.86 -1.85 22.30
CA HIS A 109 -12.80 -2.85 22.31
C HIS A 109 -11.80 -2.55 23.43
N ALA A 110 -11.55 -3.55 24.28
CA ALA A 110 -10.54 -3.47 25.32
C ALA A 110 -9.13 -3.53 24.71
N ILE A 111 -8.30 -2.54 25.02
CA ILE A 111 -6.91 -2.51 24.53
C ILE A 111 -6.16 -3.71 25.14
N PRO A 112 -5.52 -4.57 24.31
CA PRO A 112 -4.76 -5.70 24.80
C PRO A 112 -3.63 -5.31 25.74
N GLY A 113 -3.42 -6.11 26.78
CA GLY A 113 -2.39 -5.89 27.78
C GLY A 113 -0.97 -6.24 27.32
N SER A 114 -0.82 -6.86 26.15
CA SER A 114 0.47 -7.20 25.54
C SER A 114 0.34 -7.42 24.03
N VAL A 115 1.46 -7.42 23.33
CA VAL A 115 1.50 -7.80 21.89
C VAL A 115 1.05 -9.26 21.72
N LYS A 116 1.40 -10.14 22.65
CA LYS A 116 0.96 -11.55 22.63
C LYS A 116 -0.56 -11.68 22.73
N ASP A 117 -1.20 -10.88 23.58
CA ASP A 117 -2.67 -10.87 23.70
C ASP A 117 -3.31 -10.30 22.43
N LEU A 118 -2.67 -9.30 21.81
CA LEU A 118 -3.12 -8.77 20.52
C LEU A 118 -3.14 -9.89 19.47
N THR A 119 -2.03 -10.58 19.27
CA THR A 119 -1.89 -11.61 18.22
C THR A 119 -2.69 -12.88 18.55
N GLY A 120 -2.95 -13.17 19.83
CA GLY A 120 -3.75 -14.30 20.27
C GLY A 120 -5.26 -14.06 20.18
N ASN A 121 -5.72 -12.84 20.37
CA ASN A 121 -7.13 -12.50 20.49
C ASN A 121 -7.74 -11.81 19.27
N ILE A 122 -6.90 -11.26 18.39
CA ILE A 122 -7.35 -10.58 17.17
C ILE A 122 -6.86 -11.37 15.96
N ARG A 123 -7.75 -12.24 15.46
CA ARG A 123 -7.48 -12.99 14.22
C ARG A 123 -7.98 -12.19 13.04
N TYR A 124 -7.13 -12.04 12.03
CA TYR A 124 -7.46 -11.28 10.84
C TYR A 124 -8.72 -11.82 10.14
N GLU A 125 -8.86 -13.14 10.08
CA GLU A 125 -9.99 -13.81 9.45
C GLU A 125 -11.32 -13.54 10.15
N GLU A 126 -11.27 -13.33 11.47
CA GLU A 126 -12.48 -13.12 12.30
C GLU A 126 -12.84 -11.64 12.43
N ASN A 127 -11.83 -10.75 12.46
CA ASN A 127 -12.04 -9.33 12.62
C ASN A 127 -10.96 -8.50 11.92
N TRP A 128 -10.96 -8.55 10.59
CA TRP A 128 -9.98 -7.87 9.76
C TRP A 128 -9.92 -6.35 10.03
N SER A 129 -11.04 -5.71 10.31
CA SER A 129 -11.09 -4.26 10.52
C SER A 129 -10.39 -3.83 11.80
N LEU A 130 -10.49 -4.62 12.85
CA LEU A 130 -9.77 -4.40 14.11
C LEU A 130 -8.28 -4.70 13.94
N ALA A 131 -7.92 -5.83 13.33
CA ALA A 131 -6.52 -6.15 13.01
C ALA A 131 -5.86 -5.07 12.15
N ALA A 132 -6.55 -4.62 11.10
CA ALA A 132 -6.08 -3.54 10.25
C ALA A 132 -5.95 -2.20 10.99
N ALA A 133 -6.81 -1.91 11.98
CA ALA A 133 -6.68 -0.72 12.81
C ALA A 133 -5.42 -0.76 13.67
N TYR A 134 -5.10 -1.89 14.29
CA TYR A 134 -3.86 -2.04 15.07
C TYR A 134 -2.61 -1.98 14.18
N ALA A 135 -2.63 -2.61 13.02
CA ALA A 135 -1.53 -2.52 12.05
C ALA A 135 -1.25 -1.07 11.62
N LYS A 136 -2.31 -0.29 11.32
CA LYS A 136 -2.19 1.14 11.01
C LYS A 136 -1.70 1.96 12.19
N ALA A 137 -2.19 1.68 13.39
CA ALA A 137 -1.73 2.37 14.58
C ALA A 137 -0.24 2.15 14.82
N ALA A 138 0.26 0.93 14.65
CA ALA A 138 1.67 0.61 14.74
C ALA A 138 2.52 1.28 13.64
N ALA A 139 1.96 1.41 12.44
CA ALA A 139 2.62 2.07 11.31
C ALA A 139 2.65 3.61 11.45
N PHE A 140 1.55 4.24 11.87
CA PHE A 140 1.34 5.69 11.69
C PHE A 140 1.19 6.48 12.99
N SER A 141 0.87 5.84 14.11
CA SER A 141 0.59 6.54 15.36
C SER A 141 1.35 5.99 16.57
N LEU A 142 2.69 5.84 16.40
CA LEU A 142 3.60 5.51 17.49
C LEU A 142 3.41 6.45 18.68
N ASN A 143 3.35 5.86 19.88
CA ASN A 143 3.37 6.58 21.15
C ASN A 143 4.28 5.88 22.17
N PRO A 144 5.54 6.31 22.32
CA PRO A 144 6.48 5.70 23.28
C PRO A 144 6.01 5.77 24.74
N GLY A 145 5.08 6.68 25.06
CA GLY A 145 4.50 6.84 26.38
C GLY A 145 3.40 5.84 26.73
N LYS A 146 3.02 4.94 25.81
CA LYS A 146 1.93 3.96 26.00
C LYS A 146 2.38 2.51 25.89
N PRO A 147 3.23 1.98 26.81
CA PRO A 147 3.51 0.56 26.86
C PRO A 147 2.23 -0.23 27.16
N PRO A 148 2.09 -1.50 26.79
CA PRO A 148 3.10 -2.30 26.09
C PRO A 148 3.04 -2.24 24.56
N LEU A 149 2.01 -1.62 23.97
CA LEU A 149 1.82 -1.60 22.52
C LEU A 149 2.52 -0.42 21.82
N PHE A 150 2.84 0.66 22.59
CA PHE A 150 3.53 1.86 22.11
C PHE A 150 2.84 2.56 20.93
N LEU A 151 1.50 2.56 20.91
CA LEU A 151 0.70 3.16 19.86
C LEU A 151 -0.52 3.92 20.38
N ASP A 152 -1.05 4.82 19.58
CA ASP A 152 -2.33 5.48 19.79
C ASP A 152 -3.36 4.94 18.79
N LEU A 153 -4.58 4.73 19.29
CA LEU A 153 -5.74 4.41 18.45
C LEU A 153 -6.60 5.68 18.27
N PRO A 154 -7.14 5.93 17.07
CA PRO A 154 -8.01 7.08 16.83
C PRO A 154 -9.38 6.88 17.47
N PHE A 155 -10.17 7.97 17.54
CA PHE A 155 -11.57 8.00 17.98
C PHE A 155 -11.82 7.78 19.48
N GLY A 156 -10.77 7.79 20.31
CA GLY A 156 -10.92 7.48 21.75
C GLY A 156 -11.64 8.55 22.57
N ASN A 157 -11.32 9.83 22.36
CA ASN A 157 -11.78 10.95 23.22
C ASN A 157 -12.29 12.16 22.41
N SER A 158 -12.28 12.13 21.09
CA SER A 158 -12.70 13.26 20.26
C SER A 158 -14.19 13.20 19.97
N ARG A 159 -14.89 14.32 20.24
CA ARG A 159 -16.27 14.51 19.75
C ARG A 159 -16.31 14.83 18.27
N ASP A 160 -15.18 15.29 17.72
CA ASP A 160 -14.99 15.62 16.32
C ASP A 160 -13.87 14.72 15.74
N ASP A 161 -14.28 13.65 15.10
CA ASP A 161 -13.36 12.67 14.50
C ASP A 161 -12.47 13.26 13.41
N GLU A 162 -12.93 14.33 12.71
CA GLU A 162 -12.15 14.97 11.67
C GLU A 162 -10.94 15.73 12.25
N ARG A 163 -11.04 16.12 13.52
CA ARG A 163 -9.96 16.80 14.25
C ARG A 163 -9.18 15.89 15.21
N ASP A 164 -9.46 14.57 15.17
CA ASP A 164 -8.70 13.61 15.96
C ASP A 164 -7.23 13.59 15.46
N PRO A 165 -6.25 13.97 16.31
CA PRO A 165 -4.86 14.10 15.87
C PRO A 165 -4.24 12.73 15.47
N VAL A 166 -4.75 11.62 16.01
CA VAL A 166 -4.30 10.28 15.63
C VAL A 166 -4.84 9.91 14.27
N TRP A 167 -6.12 10.24 14.02
CA TRP A 167 -6.71 10.06 12.70
C TRP A 167 -6.01 10.89 11.62
N GLN A 168 -5.62 12.12 11.94
CA GLN A 168 -4.86 12.96 11.00
C GLN A 168 -3.50 12.31 10.63
N LYS A 169 -2.76 11.74 11.60
CA LYS A 169 -1.52 11.01 11.30
C LYS A 169 -1.73 9.85 10.31
N TRP A 170 -2.88 9.16 10.40
CA TRP A 170 -3.18 8.11 9.43
C TRP A 170 -3.46 8.66 8.04
N LEU A 171 -4.11 9.83 7.95
CA LEU A 171 -4.40 10.48 6.68
C LEU A 171 -3.16 11.13 6.05
N ASP A 172 -2.16 11.51 6.82
CA ASP A 172 -0.93 12.14 6.31
C ASP A 172 -0.12 11.17 5.42
N ASP A 173 -0.25 9.85 5.65
CA ASP A 173 0.44 8.80 4.87
C ASP A 173 -0.53 8.04 3.91
N ASP A 174 -1.74 8.55 3.75
CA ASP A 174 -2.78 8.02 2.88
C ASP A 174 -2.46 8.33 1.40
N PRO A 175 -2.40 7.34 0.49
CA PRO A 175 -2.03 7.57 -0.91
C PRO A 175 -2.79 8.71 -1.58
N LEU A 176 -4.11 8.81 -1.38
CA LEU A 176 -4.89 9.90 -1.95
C LEU A 176 -4.46 11.28 -1.41
N SER A 177 -4.15 11.38 -0.12
CA SER A 177 -3.70 12.63 0.50
C SER A 177 -2.33 13.08 -0.02
N LEU A 178 -1.49 12.14 -0.46
CA LEU A 178 -0.15 12.42 -0.98
C LEU A 178 -0.14 12.92 -2.43
N VAL A 179 -1.18 12.66 -3.23
CA VAL A 179 -1.17 12.95 -4.68
C VAL A 179 -0.82 14.40 -4.98
N SER A 180 -1.45 15.37 -4.32
CA SER A 180 -1.27 16.79 -4.64
C SER A 180 0.16 17.29 -4.41
N SER A 181 0.81 16.81 -3.35
CA SER A 181 2.19 17.20 -3.00
C SER A 181 3.26 16.41 -3.76
N HIS A 182 2.89 15.28 -4.39
CA HIS A 182 3.80 14.38 -5.11
C HIS A 182 3.37 14.17 -6.57
N LYS A 183 2.61 15.09 -7.15
CA LYS A 183 2.12 15.00 -8.53
C LYS A 183 3.24 14.91 -9.57
N GLU A 184 4.39 15.59 -9.33
CA GLU A 184 5.55 15.52 -10.20
C GLU A 184 6.19 14.12 -10.19
N ALA A 185 6.19 13.44 -9.04
CA ALA A 185 6.66 12.06 -8.93
C ALA A 185 5.79 11.10 -9.74
N LEU A 186 4.47 11.23 -9.62
CA LEU A 186 3.51 10.44 -10.40
C LEU A 186 3.55 10.79 -11.89
N GLY A 187 3.66 12.07 -12.25
CA GLY A 187 3.81 12.52 -13.64
C GLY A 187 5.10 12.06 -14.30
N GLY A 188 6.13 11.75 -13.51
CA GLY A 188 7.40 11.19 -13.96
C GLY A 188 7.45 9.65 -14.01
N MET A 189 6.33 8.96 -13.81
CA MET A 189 6.21 7.51 -13.98
C MET A 189 6.00 7.17 -15.45
N ASP A 190 6.68 6.12 -15.94
CA ASP A 190 6.46 5.61 -17.29
C ASP A 190 5.08 4.95 -17.41
N GLN A 191 4.67 4.24 -16.35
CA GLN A 191 3.37 3.56 -16.30
C GLN A 191 2.79 3.55 -14.88
N ILE A 192 1.50 3.84 -14.80
CA ILE A 192 0.67 3.65 -13.61
C ILE A 192 -0.46 2.69 -13.98
N TYR A 193 -0.52 1.55 -13.32
CA TYR A 193 -1.56 0.54 -13.50
C TYR A 193 -2.39 0.43 -12.23
N LEU A 194 -3.70 0.57 -12.38
CA LEU A 194 -4.67 0.46 -11.30
C LEU A 194 -5.74 -0.56 -11.66
N ASP A 195 -6.17 -1.37 -10.72
CA ASP A 195 -7.41 -2.13 -10.87
C ASP A 195 -8.20 -2.19 -9.56
N HIS A 196 -9.47 -2.49 -9.66
CA HIS A 196 -10.33 -2.86 -8.54
C HIS A 196 -11.58 -3.61 -9.03
N GLY A 197 -12.22 -4.36 -8.13
CA GLY A 197 -13.48 -5.03 -8.40
C GLY A 197 -14.65 -4.04 -8.40
N GLU A 198 -15.69 -4.31 -9.19
CA GLU A 198 -16.90 -3.48 -9.27
C GLU A 198 -17.63 -3.35 -7.90
N ASP A 199 -17.43 -4.35 -7.02
CA ASP A 199 -18.03 -4.38 -5.68
C ASP A 199 -17.18 -3.67 -4.61
N GLU A 200 -15.98 -3.19 -4.95
CA GLU A 200 -15.01 -2.60 -4.03
C GLU A 200 -15.17 -1.08 -3.86
N THR A 201 -16.29 -0.64 -3.34
CA THR A 201 -16.65 0.80 -3.25
C THR A 201 -15.93 1.58 -2.14
N THR A 202 -15.18 0.92 -1.25
CA THR A 202 -14.56 1.55 -0.07
C THR A 202 -13.03 1.69 -0.14
N LEU A 203 -12.45 1.56 -1.33
CA LEU A 203 -10.99 1.66 -1.49
C LEU A 203 -10.50 3.10 -1.67
N GLY A 204 -11.31 3.96 -2.26
CA GLY A 204 -10.92 5.31 -2.65
C GLY A 204 -10.22 5.37 -4.02
N THR A 205 -10.27 4.28 -4.80
CA THR A 205 -9.60 4.20 -6.11
C THR A 205 -10.15 5.24 -7.09
N GLU A 206 -11.46 5.45 -7.12
CA GLU A 206 -12.07 6.43 -8.01
C GLU A 206 -11.62 7.87 -7.71
N ASP A 207 -11.49 8.23 -6.42
CA ASP A 207 -11.00 9.55 -6.05
C ASP A 207 -9.51 9.70 -6.37
N PHE A 208 -8.72 8.64 -6.19
CA PHE A 208 -7.33 8.62 -6.60
C PHE A 208 -7.21 8.86 -8.12
N ILE A 209 -8.03 8.21 -8.92
CA ILE A 209 -8.12 8.40 -10.38
C ILE A 209 -8.55 9.84 -10.73
N ARG A 210 -9.52 10.42 -10.02
CA ARG A 210 -9.93 11.82 -10.23
C ARG A 210 -8.77 12.79 -10.01
N GLU A 211 -7.93 12.55 -9.00
CA GLU A 211 -6.74 13.38 -8.78
C GLU A 211 -5.68 13.18 -9.88
N LEU A 212 -5.48 11.96 -10.39
CA LEU A 212 -4.60 11.74 -11.54
C LEU A 212 -5.08 12.52 -12.77
N ILE A 213 -6.37 12.47 -13.07
CA ILE A 213 -7.00 13.23 -14.17
C ILE A 213 -6.83 14.74 -13.94
N ARG A 214 -7.07 15.20 -12.71
CA ARG A 214 -6.93 16.63 -12.35
C ARG A 214 -5.55 17.19 -12.63
N TYR A 215 -4.51 16.37 -12.45
CA TYR A 215 -3.11 16.77 -12.68
C TYR A 215 -2.56 16.35 -14.03
N ASP A 216 -3.41 15.88 -14.95
CA ASP A 216 -3.04 15.41 -16.29
C ASP A 216 -1.97 14.29 -16.26
N ILE A 217 -2.10 13.37 -15.31
CA ILE A 217 -1.20 12.24 -15.12
C ILE A 217 -1.78 11.03 -15.84
N GLY A 218 -0.98 10.42 -16.75
CA GLY A 218 -1.39 9.24 -17.51
C GLY A 218 -1.44 7.99 -16.62
N PHE A 219 -2.48 7.17 -16.81
CA PHE A 219 -2.63 5.88 -16.11
C PHE A 219 -3.46 4.90 -16.95
N THR A 220 -3.38 3.63 -16.58
CA THR A 220 -4.27 2.58 -17.08
C THR A 220 -5.09 2.04 -15.92
N HIS A 221 -6.38 1.93 -16.13
CA HIS A 221 -7.31 1.45 -15.11
C HIS A 221 -8.22 0.35 -15.64
N PHE A 222 -8.39 -0.71 -14.83
CA PHE A 222 -9.31 -1.80 -15.12
C PHE A 222 -10.26 -1.99 -13.94
N VAL A 223 -11.56 -2.09 -14.27
CA VAL A 223 -12.58 -2.59 -13.36
C VAL A 223 -12.88 -4.04 -13.77
N PHE A 224 -12.80 -4.96 -12.84
CA PHE A 224 -13.16 -6.35 -13.09
C PHE A 224 -14.44 -6.68 -12.32
N ARG A 225 -15.16 -7.67 -12.84
CA ARG A 225 -16.37 -8.16 -12.18
C ARG A 225 -15.97 -9.06 -11.02
N GLY A 226 -16.33 -8.65 -9.80
CA GLY A 226 -16.05 -9.41 -8.59
C GLY A 226 -15.55 -8.55 -7.44
N ASP A 227 -15.02 -9.22 -6.43
CA ASP A 227 -14.59 -8.72 -5.14
C ASP A 227 -13.05 -8.70 -5.02
N HIS A 228 -12.58 -8.33 -3.87
CA HIS A 228 -11.17 -8.04 -3.52
C HIS A 228 -10.16 -9.08 -4.00
N VAL A 229 -10.45 -10.37 -3.85
CA VAL A 229 -9.53 -11.47 -4.16
C VAL A 229 -9.81 -12.18 -5.49
N ASP A 230 -10.90 -11.81 -6.15
CA ASP A 230 -11.30 -12.49 -7.39
C ASP A 230 -10.27 -12.28 -8.50
N GLU A 231 -10.07 -13.31 -9.29
CA GLU A 231 -9.15 -13.34 -10.43
C GLU A 231 -7.70 -12.89 -10.14
N LEU A 232 -7.23 -12.92 -8.91
CA LEU A 232 -5.97 -12.30 -8.48
C LEU A 232 -4.77 -12.74 -9.35
N PHE A 233 -4.66 -14.01 -9.71
CA PHE A 233 -3.58 -14.50 -10.59
C PHE A 233 -3.67 -13.94 -12.00
N LEU A 234 -4.87 -13.86 -12.57
CA LEU A 234 -5.10 -13.31 -13.89
C LEU A 234 -4.81 -11.80 -13.92
N ARG A 235 -5.17 -11.10 -12.86
CA ARG A 235 -4.91 -9.66 -12.68
C ARG A 235 -3.42 -9.38 -12.61
N HIS A 236 -2.66 -10.15 -11.83
CA HIS A 236 -1.20 -10.06 -11.78
C HIS A 236 -0.59 -10.34 -13.16
N ALA A 237 -1.01 -11.40 -13.84
CA ALA A 237 -0.50 -11.73 -15.16
C ALA A 237 -0.79 -10.63 -16.19
N ARG A 238 -1.98 -10.01 -16.14
CA ARG A 238 -2.35 -8.87 -16.99
C ARG A 238 -1.44 -7.67 -16.73
N MET A 239 -1.24 -7.31 -15.48
CA MET A 239 -0.38 -6.20 -15.08
C MET A 239 1.08 -6.43 -15.51
N LEU A 240 1.64 -7.62 -15.28
CA LEU A 240 3.01 -7.94 -15.69
C LEU A 240 3.18 -7.91 -17.21
N ARG A 241 2.18 -8.38 -17.97
CA ARG A 241 2.17 -8.24 -19.44
C ARG A 241 2.16 -6.78 -19.86
N TYR A 242 1.33 -5.97 -19.21
CA TYR A 242 1.25 -4.55 -19.48
C TYR A 242 2.63 -3.89 -19.29
N PHE A 243 3.30 -4.12 -18.18
CA PHE A 243 4.63 -3.57 -17.94
C PHE A 243 5.69 -4.10 -18.90
N SER A 244 5.62 -5.40 -19.25
CA SER A 244 6.63 -6.01 -20.12
C SER A 244 6.68 -5.43 -21.52
N VAL A 245 5.61 -4.79 -21.99
CA VAL A 245 5.58 -4.08 -23.29
C VAL A 245 6.49 -2.85 -23.26
N PHE A 246 6.64 -2.21 -22.12
CA PHE A 246 7.45 -1.01 -21.96
C PHE A 246 8.89 -1.30 -21.52
N TRP A 247 9.15 -2.51 -21.04
CA TRP A 247 10.53 -2.92 -20.82
C TRP A 247 11.16 -3.30 -22.14
N THR A 248 11.89 -2.39 -22.72
CA THR A 248 12.77 -2.71 -23.84
C THR A 248 13.81 -3.67 -23.30
N GLY A 249 13.58 -4.96 -23.53
CA GLY A 249 14.57 -5.98 -23.23
C GLY A 249 15.90 -5.53 -23.77
N GLY A 250 16.96 -5.63 -22.96
CA GLY A 250 18.29 -5.23 -23.40
C GLY A 250 18.58 -5.82 -24.76
N LYS A 251 18.77 -4.93 -25.73
CA LYS A 251 19.26 -5.30 -27.06
C LYS A 251 20.70 -5.72 -26.97
#